data_0a2d1dfca2ebc5de1e00187f887e9fa5
#
_entry.id   0a2d1dfca2ebc5de1e00187f887e9fa5
#
_cell.length_a   1.000
_cell.length_b   1.000
_cell.length_c   1.000
_cell.angle_alpha   90.00
_cell.angle_beta   90.00
_cell.angle_gamma   90.00
#
_symmetry.space_group_name_H-M   'P 1'
#
loop_
_entity.id
_entity.type
_entity.pdbx_description
1 polymer ?
#
loop_
_entity_poly.entity_id
_entity_poly.type
_entity_poly.pdbx_seq_one_letter_code
_entity_poly.pdbx_strand_id
1 'polypeptide(L)'
;MRSSLSAGVVARTCCRARFFLDEGDHHMRFTSAGTVRYRCQYCDCDLLKSTKLGALLPSSRYHGKTVSIPHDPDALRPRIELHPEDHIYREPSTQHLDWLVTSDYLRPDGVLKRVYLINGLFPGPTVETRSGDRLVITVTNALEDESITIHWHGLHVKHSMDGAAGVTQCVISPGTKFVYNFTIPDDQSGTFWYHAHSGLARADGLYGGFVVHAPASKSTVRGLLSARHSNEVHRHRYDKELLLLIGDWYHQPAEDVMAWYMRAASFGNEPVPDSLLINGFGSFDCSMAVPARPVNCIMQESDALNLDLDRTTVYRIRVVNTGSLAGFTLAFGQENMELVQIDSVDVEPQRQNVNALGILHPGQRMDFILRSPSENTQFSLFIQLDEECFKYPNPALAPNQTFPINAANTPQQPINTIHLDLSDVPSSNKVLSSLPATAQQTHVVYTRVQKLAKNSNTPYGYFNHTSWRPQSEPSAALVALPREKWDKQQFSLSTGDKAEWVDLVVNNLDDSPHPFHLHGHHFYILQVYQAPIGWGSYNPFSDPHPPGSAPGSNRSSYDLTKATLRDTVYIPSRGYAVLRFRADNPGVWMFHCHILWHLASGMAMLVDVMRDEQGSFVDGGSCLSTG
;
A
#
# COMPACT_ATOMS: atom_id res chain seq x y z
N MET A 1 31.76 -23.58 -39.49
CA MET A 1 30.90 -22.60 -38.82
C MET A 1 30.23 -23.29 -37.63
N ARG A 2 30.94 -23.46 -36.56
CA ARG A 2 30.40 -23.92 -35.24
C ARG A 2 31.53 -23.71 -34.23
N SER A 3 31.51 -22.58 -33.48
CA SER A 3 32.30 -22.44 -32.23
C SER A 3 32.50 -21.00 -31.76
N SER A 4 31.45 -20.13 -31.78
CA SER A 4 31.60 -18.79 -31.22
C SER A 4 30.51 -18.32 -30.24
N LEU A 5 29.61 -19.21 -29.80
CA LEU A 5 28.51 -18.83 -28.90
C LEU A 5 28.67 -19.28 -27.43
N SER A 6 29.69 -20.10 -27.10
CA SER A 6 29.85 -20.61 -25.73
C SER A 6 30.83 -19.81 -24.84
N ALA A 7 31.65 -18.95 -25.41
CA ALA A 7 32.65 -18.22 -24.62
C ALA A 7 32.10 -16.95 -23.92
N GLY A 8 31.03 -16.36 -24.44
CA GLY A 8 30.44 -15.13 -23.88
C GLY A 8 29.62 -15.33 -22.60
N VAL A 9 28.95 -16.47 -22.48
CA VAL A 9 28.08 -16.78 -21.32
C VAL A 9 28.90 -17.20 -20.10
N VAL A 10 30.00 -17.95 -20.32
CA VAL A 10 30.87 -18.38 -19.22
C VAL A 10 31.65 -17.23 -18.58
N ALA A 11 32.02 -16.19 -19.37
CA ALA A 11 32.73 -15.03 -18.84
C ALA A 11 31.84 -14.14 -17.94
N ARG A 12 30.51 -14.05 -18.21
CA ARG A 12 29.56 -13.29 -17.38
C ARG A 12 29.31 -13.94 -16.02
N THR A 13 29.30 -15.24 -15.95
CA THR A 13 29.05 -16.00 -14.70
C THR A 13 30.24 -15.98 -13.76
N CYS A 14 31.47 -16.00 -14.28
CA CYS A 14 32.69 -15.94 -13.44
C CYS A 14 32.90 -14.56 -12.78
N CYS A 15 32.56 -13.46 -13.44
CA CYS A 15 32.73 -12.12 -12.85
C CYS A 15 31.68 -11.77 -11.78
N ARG A 16 30.47 -12.32 -11.83
CA ARG A 16 29.44 -12.06 -10.81
C ARG A 16 29.71 -12.75 -9.46
N ALA A 17 30.45 -13.84 -9.41
CA ALA A 17 30.61 -14.65 -8.21
C ALA A 17 31.72 -14.20 -7.24
N ARG A 18 32.51 -13.16 -7.54
CA ARG A 18 33.70 -12.77 -6.73
C ARG A 18 33.86 -11.29 -6.38
N PHE A 19 32.82 -10.47 -6.49
CA PHE A 19 32.86 -9.07 -6.02
C PHE A 19 32.74 -8.92 -4.48
N PHE A 20 32.76 -9.99 -3.73
CA PHE A 20 32.55 -9.98 -2.27
C PHE A 20 33.77 -10.33 -1.42
N LEU A 21 34.97 -10.30 -1.95
CA LEU A 21 36.17 -10.58 -1.12
C LEU A 21 37.31 -9.61 -1.45
N ASP A 22 37.67 -8.83 -0.43
CA ASP A 22 38.92 -8.10 -0.16
C ASP A 22 39.47 -7.06 -1.17
N GLU A 23 39.64 -5.83 -0.65
CA GLU A 23 40.25 -4.66 -1.30
C GLU A 23 41.77 -4.72 -1.43
N GLY A 24 42.40 -5.87 -1.55
CA GLY A 24 43.85 -6.03 -1.40
C GLY A 24 44.70 -5.97 -2.68
N ASP A 25 44.24 -6.43 -3.84
CA ASP A 25 45.12 -6.71 -4.99
C ASP A 25 44.60 -6.24 -6.34
N HIS A 26 44.50 -4.91 -6.57
CA HIS A 26 44.23 -4.35 -7.86
C HIS A 26 45.25 -3.28 -8.27
N HIS A 27 46.05 -3.56 -9.29
CA HIS A 27 46.93 -2.55 -9.94
C HIS A 27 46.16 -1.76 -10.98
N MET A 28 45.98 -0.44 -10.75
CA MET A 28 45.47 0.50 -11.78
C MET A 28 46.59 1.08 -12.62
N ARG A 29 46.44 1.04 -13.95
CA ARG A 29 47.28 1.83 -14.87
C ARG A 29 46.39 2.75 -15.72
N PHE A 30 46.73 4.03 -15.72
CA PHE A 30 46.08 5.05 -16.57
C PHE A 30 46.81 5.17 -17.89
N THR A 31 46.05 5.24 -19.00
CA THR A 31 46.58 5.63 -20.32
C THR A 31 46.04 7.01 -20.68
N SER A 32 46.79 7.76 -21.46
CA SER A 32 46.52 9.16 -21.83
C SER A 32 45.27 9.41 -22.68
N ALA A 33 44.40 8.40 -22.84
CA ALA A 33 43.18 8.46 -23.64
C ALA A 33 41.87 8.24 -22.85
N GLY A 34 41.88 8.35 -21.52
CA GLY A 34 40.65 8.24 -20.69
C GLY A 34 39.99 6.85 -20.64
N THR A 35 40.75 5.81 -20.98
CA THR A 35 40.25 4.42 -20.91
C THR A 35 40.89 3.70 -19.73
N VAL A 36 40.10 3.10 -18.86
CA VAL A 36 40.57 2.32 -17.69
C VAL A 36 40.58 0.84 -18.08
N ARG A 37 41.76 0.21 -17.97
CA ARG A 37 41.89 -1.25 -18.16
C ARG A 37 41.97 -1.94 -16.81
N TYR A 38 41.15 -2.96 -16.64
CA TYR A 38 41.21 -3.87 -15.49
C TYR A 38 41.77 -5.22 -15.96
N ARG A 39 42.80 -5.73 -15.31
CA ARG A 39 43.30 -7.07 -15.53
C ARG A 39 42.98 -7.95 -14.32
N CYS A 40 42.24 -8.98 -14.56
CA CYS A 40 41.96 -9.97 -13.52
C CYS A 40 43.07 -11.02 -13.51
N GLN A 41 43.77 -11.14 -12.41
CA GLN A 41 44.95 -12.04 -12.27
C GLN A 41 44.58 -13.53 -12.37
N TYR A 42 43.29 -13.86 -12.37
CA TYR A 42 42.82 -15.26 -12.33
C TYR A 42 42.17 -15.76 -13.63
N CYS A 43 41.89 -14.92 -14.61
CA CYS A 43 41.19 -15.33 -15.82
C CYS A 43 41.72 -14.77 -17.13
N ASP A 44 42.87 -14.16 -17.14
CA ASP A 44 43.61 -13.61 -18.34
C ASP A 44 42.73 -12.92 -19.40
N CYS A 45 41.70 -12.15 -18.97
CA CYS A 45 40.83 -11.39 -19.84
C CYS A 45 40.89 -9.88 -19.53
N ASP A 46 41.08 -9.07 -20.57
CA ASP A 46 41.04 -7.62 -20.52
C ASP A 46 39.61 -7.09 -20.77
N LEU A 47 39.06 -6.33 -19.84
CA LEU A 47 37.78 -5.64 -19.97
C LEU A 47 38.02 -4.16 -20.29
N LEU A 48 37.63 -3.73 -21.48
CA LEU A 48 37.66 -2.32 -21.91
C LEU A 48 36.32 -1.64 -21.59
N LYS A 49 36.31 -0.70 -20.64
CA LYS A 49 35.18 0.24 -20.45
C LYS A 49 35.62 1.63 -20.97
N SER A 50 34.93 2.11 -22.00
CA SER A 50 35.08 3.48 -22.49
C SER A 50 34.24 4.42 -21.63
N THR A 51 34.88 5.32 -20.89
CA THR A 51 34.20 6.43 -20.20
C THR A 51 34.20 7.65 -21.11
N LYS A 52 33.21 7.79 -21.99
CA LYS A 52 32.83 9.11 -22.50
C LYS A 52 31.75 9.66 -21.59
N LEU A 53 32.12 10.60 -20.72
CA LEU A 53 31.19 11.53 -20.11
C LEU A 53 30.66 12.47 -21.21
N GLY A 54 29.50 12.18 -21.70
CA GLY A 54 28.74 13.01 -22.61
C GLY A 54 27.36 12.45 -22.68
N ALA A 55 26.38 13.23 -22.25
CA ALA A 55 24.97 12.91 -22.14
C ALA A 55 24.45 11.99 -23.26
N LEU A 56 24.22 10.73 -22.94
CA LEU A 56 23.41 9.81 -23.73
C LEU A 56 22.48 9.14 -22.75
N LEU A 57 21.26 9.66 -22.66
CA LEU A 57 20.12 8.96 -22.09
C LEU A 57 19.90 7.67 -22.92
N PRO A 58 19.76 6.49 -22.30
CA PRO A 58 19.41 5.29 -23.04
C PRO A 58 17.97 5.41 -23.52
N SER A 59 17.77 5.53 -24.83
CA SER A 59 16.45 5.34 -25.43
C SER A 59 16.13 3.85 -25.37
N SER A 60 15.12 3.46 -24.61
CA SER A 60 14.57 2.10 -24.62
C SER A 60 13.87 1.88 -25.96
N ARG A 61 14.34 0.90 -26.74
CA ARG A 61 13.68 0.49 -27.99
C ARG A 61 12.83 -0.75 -27.72
N TYR A 62 11.54 -0.56 -27.67
CA TYR A 62 10.58 -1.66 -27.75
C TYR A 62 9.88 -1.57 -29.11
N HIS A 63 10.02 -2.57 -29.96
CA HIS A 63 9.40 -2.67 -31.30
C HIS A 63 9.57 -1.44 -32.20
N GLY A 64 10.73 -0.83 -32.25
CA GLY A 64 11.04 0.22 -33.23
C GLY A 64 10.33 1.57 -33.04
N LYS A 65 9.59 1.77 -31.96
CA LYS A 65 9.05 3.09 -31.56
C LYS A 65 9.87 3.66 -30.43
N THR A 66 10.50 4.81 -30.67
CA THR A 66 11.14 5.63 -29.63
C THR A 66 10.02 6.35 -28.89
N VAL A 67 9.76 5.97 -27.64
CA VAL A 67 8.90 6.77 -26.76
C VAL A 67 9.80 7.88 -26.19
N SER A 68 9.59 9.12 -26.62
CA SER A 68 10.21 10.29 -25.98
C SER A 68 9.47 10.57 -24.69
N ILE A 69 10.11 10.37 -23.54
CA ILE A 69 9.59 10.80 -22.25
C ILE A 69 9.65 12.32 -22.21
N PRO A 70 8.55 13.01 -21.88
CA PRO A 70 8.57 14.47 -21.73
C PRO A 70 9.60 14.88 -20.67
N HIS A 71 10.38 15.93 -20.91
CA HIS A 71 11.31 16.49 -19.92
C HIS A 71 10.59 17.36 -18.86
N ASP A 72 9.27 17.49 -18.94
CA ASP A 72 8.45 18.21 -17.98
C ASP A 72 8.13 17.30 -16.80
N PRO A 73 8.61 17.59 -15.58
CA PRO A 73 8.30 16.78 -14.38
C PRO A 73 6.80 16.68 -14.10
N ASP A 74 6.00 17.70 -14.43
CA ASP A 74 4.55 17.70 -14.22
C ASP A 74 3.82 16.80 -15.22
N ALA A 75 4.40 16.55 -16.39
CA ALA A 75 3.86 15.60 -17.36
C ALA A 75 4.00 14.12 -16.93
N LEU A 76 4.79 13.82 -15.88
CA LEU A 76 5.03 12.48 -15.34
C LEU A 76 4.11 12.13 -14.17
N ARG A 77 3.21 13.04 -13.75
CA ARG A 77 2.33 12.83 -12.60
C ARG A 77 0.88 12.66 -13.02
N PRO A 78 0.10 11.81 -12.32
CA PRO A 78 -1.34 11.74 -12.53
C PRO A 78 -2.01 13.03 -12.04
N ARG A 79 -3.14 13.36 -12.64
CA ARG A 79 -3.98 14.45 -12.16
C ARG A 79 -4.51 14.11 -10.76
N ILE A 80 -4.59 15.12 -9.90
CA ILE A 80 -5.10 15.01 -8.54
C ILE A 80 -6.60 15.35 -8.44
N GLU A 81 -7.12 16.19 -9.35
CA GLU A 81 -8.53 16.55 -9.43
C GLU A 81 -9.32 15.39 -10.07
N LEU A 82 -10.44 15.05 -9.44
CA LEU A 82 -11.34 13.96 -9.84
C LEU A 82 -12.61 14.54 -10.46
N HIS A 83 -13.30 13.71 -11.28
CA HIS A 83 -14.44 14.11 -12.10
C HIS A 83 -15.68 13.26 -11.79
N PRO A 84 -16.28 13.36 -10.57
CA PRO A 84 -17.45 12.57 -10.19
C PRO A 84 -18.63 12.76 -11.14
N GLU A 85 -18.78 13.94 -11.78
CA GLU A 85 -19.83 14.27 -12.74
C GLU A 85 -19.82 13.34 -13.97
N ASP A 86 -18.67 12.84 -14.39
CA ASP A 86 -18.54 11.92 -15.53
C ASP A 86 -19.02 10.49 -15.19
N HIS A 87 -19.23 10.20 -13.90
CA HIS A 87 -19.51 8.85 -13.41
C HIS A 87 -20.89 8.70 -12.79
N ILE A 88 -21.32 9.63 -11.94
CA ILE A 88 -22.48 9.48 -11.05
C ILE A 88 -23.83 9.38 -11.77
N TYR A 89 -23.95 9.96 -12.98
CA TYR A 89 -25.23 10.03 -13.72
C TYR A 89 -25.34 9.04 -14.87
N ARG A 90 -24.25 8.39 -15.27
CA ARG A 90 -24.27 7.41 -16.35
C ARG A 90 -24.67 6.02 -15.88
N GLU A 91 -25.08 5.17 -16.78
CA GLU A 91 -25.26 3.73 -16.51
C GLU A 91 -23.89 3.02 -16.38
N PRO A 92 -23.82 1.82 -15.75
CA PRO A 92 -22.59 1.03 -15.71
C PRO A 92 -22.03 0.78 -17.09
N SER A 93 -20.72 0.83 -17.22
CA SER A 93 -20.03 0.65 -18.50
C SER A 93 -18.82 -0.27 -18.35
N THR A 94 -18.27 -0.74 -19.47
CA THR A 94 -16.99 -1.44 -19.49
C THR A 94 -15.89 -0.47 -19.85
N GLN A 95 -14.87 -0.37 -18.98
CA GLN A 95 -13.66 0.39 -19.24
C GLN A 95 -12.53 -0.55 -19.63
N HIS A 96 -11.79 -0.21 -20.68
CA HIS A 96 -10.60 -0.93 -21.13
C HIS A 96 -9.37 -0.08 -20.89
N LEU A 97 -8.43 -0.58 -20.08
CA LEU A 97 -7.20 0.10 -19.73
C LEU A 97 -6.00 -0.77 -20.13
N ASP A 98 -5.07 -0.17 -20.84
CA ASP A 98 -3.80 -0.82 -21.20
C ASP A 98 -2.66 -0.19 -20.42
N TRP A 99 -2.04 -0.96 -19.55
CA TRP A 99 -0.95 -0.54 -18.68
C TRP A 99 0.37 -1.17 -19.12
N LEU A 100 1.35 -0.32 -19.40
CA LEU A 100 2.73 -0.70 -19.62
C LEU A 100 3.55 -0.36 -18.38
N VAL A 101 4.04 -1.38 -17.68
CA VAL A 101 4.88 -1.20 -16.50
C VAL A 101 6.33 -1.17 -16.93
N THR A 102 7.00 -0.06 -16.62
CA THR A 102 8.41 0.22 -16.90
C THR A 102 9.10 0.74 -15.64
N SER A 103 10.38 1.04 -15.71
CA SER A 103 11.11 1.77 -14.67
C SER A 103 12.05 2.79 -15.27
N ASP A 104 12.25 3.90 -14.56
CA ASP A 104 13.23 4.92 -14.93
C ASP A 104 13.81 5.59 -13.68
N TYR A 105 14.83 6.41 -13.84
CA TYR A 105 15.45 7.17 -12.77
C TYR A 105 14.80 8.55 -12.66
N LEU A 106 14.08 8.78 -11.56
CA LEU A 106 13.42 10.05 -11.23
C LEU A 106 14.02 10.66 -9.97
N ARG A 107 13.60 11.91 -9.67
CA ARG A 107 13.93 12.64 -8.42
C ARG A 107 12.64 13.07 -7.71
N PRO A 108 11.91 12.15 -7.07
CA PRO A 108 10.63 12.49 -6.43
C PRO A 108 10.75 13.56 -5.36
N ASP A 109 11.83 13.53 -4.57
CA ASP A 109 12.14 14.49 -3.49
C ASP A 109 13.49 15.20 -3.69
N GLY A 110 14.05 15.15 -4.90
CA GLY A 110 15.37 15.68 -5.24
C GLY A 110 16.46 14.61 -5.30
N VAL A 111 16.27 13.44 -4.69
CA VAL A 111 17.21 12.32 -4.72
C VAL A 111 16.92 11.42 -5.91
N LEU A 112 17.97 11.12 -6.70
CA LEU A 112 17.87 10.24 -7.87
C LEU A 112 17.70 8.79 -7.44
N LYS A 113 16.55 8.20 -7.80
CA LYS A 113 16.21 6.80 -7.53
C LYS A 113 15.56 6.15 -8.74
N ARG A 114 15.75 4.84 -8.94
CA ARG A 114 14.97 4.05 -9.89
C ARG A 114 13.55 3.90 -9.34
N VAL A 115 12.57 4.25 -10.15
CA VAL A 115 11.16 4.24 -9.79
C VAL A 115 10.38 3.44 -10.84
N TYR A 116 9.34 2.72 -10.41
CA TYR A 116 8.42 2.03 -11.33
C TYR A 116 7.38 3.00 -11.86
N LEU A 117 7.07 2.85 -13.15
CA LEU A 117 6.14 3.69 -13.88
C LEU A 117 5.02 2.83 -14.50
N ILE A 118 3.82 3.36 -14.54
CA ILE A 118 2.72 2.82 -15.35
C ILE A 118 2.38 3.84 -16.43
N ASN A 119 2.54 3.47 -17.69
CA ASN A 119 2.36 4.37 -18.84
C ASN A 119 3.20 5.65 -18.75
N GLY A 120 4.38 5.57 -18.15
CA GLY A 120 5.29 6.71 -17.94
C GLY A 120 4.92 7.61 -16.75
N LEU A 121 3.92 7.28 -15.95
CA LEU A 121 3.47 8.06 -14.79
C LEU A 121 4.00 7.48 -13.47
N PHE A 122 4.35 8.37 -12.54
CA PHE A 122 4.64 8.09 -11.13
C PHE A 122 4.01 9.16 -10.21
N PRO A 123 3.16 8.77 -9.23
CA PRO A 123 2.50 7.46 -9.13
C PRO A 123 1.78 7.05 -10.41
N GLY A 124 1.38 5.77 -10.53
CA GLY A 124 0.65 5.30 -11.70
C GLY A 124 -0.69 6.03 -11.90
N PRO A 125 -1.37 5.85 -13.05
CA PRO A 125 -2.59 6.59 -13.39
C PRO A 125 -3.71 6.35 -12.36
N THR A 126 -4.41 7.41 -11.97
CA THR A 126 -5.61 7.29 -11.16
C THR A 126 -6.74 6.67 -11.99
N VAL A 127 -7.37 5.63 -11.45
CA VAL A 127 -8.57 5.00 -12.04
C VAL A 127 -9.79 5.65 -11.40
N GLU A 128 -10.62 6.29 -12.22
CA GLU A 128 -11.95 6.75 -11.84
C GLU A 128 -13.01 5.87 -12.49
N THR A 129 -13.98 5.41 -11.70
CA THR A 129 -15.03 4.49 -12.11
C THR A 129 -16.27 4.70 -11.25
N ARG A 130 -17.32 3.90 -11.48
CA ARG A 130 -18.49 3.88 -10.60
C ARG A 130 -18.85 2.46 -10.19
N SER A 131 -19.67 2.34 -9.13
CA SER A 131 -20.27 1.04 -8.74
C SER A 131 -20.98 0.39 -9.94
N GLY A 132 -20.79 -0.90 -10.15
CA GLY A 132 -21.34 -1.68 -11.26
C GLY A 132 -20.52 -1.61 -12.56
N ASP A 133 -19.49 -0.76 -12.68
CA ASP A 133 -18.62 -0.77 -13.86
C ASP A 133 -17.82 -2.07 -13.96
N ARG A 134 -17.58 -2.51 -15.19
CA ARG A 134 -16.65 -3.60 -15.49
C ARG A 134 -15.32 -3.03 -15.95
N LEU A 135 -14.25 -3.49 -15.33
CA LEU A 135 -12.89 -3.12 -15.70
C LEU A 135 -12.19 -4.27 -16.41
N VAL A 136 -11.54 -3.96 -17.53
CA VAL A 136 -10.67 -4.88 -18.29
C VAL A 136 -9.30 -4.18 -18.38
N ILE A 137 -8.38 -4.55 -17.49
CA ILE A 137 -7.08 -3.89 -17.35
C ILE A 137 -6.01 -4.87 -17.84
N THR A 138 -5.40 -4.58 -19.00
CA THR A 138 -4.28 -5.34 -19.53
C THR A 138 -2.98 -4.78 -18.95
N VAL A 139 -2.32 -5.54 -18.08
CA VAL A 139 -1.02 -5.15 -17.53
C VAL A 139 0.08 -5.88 -18.29
N THR A 140 0.92 -5.13 -18.99
CA THR A 140 2.12 -5.62 -19.67
C THR A 140 3.35 -5.29 -18.84
N ASN A 141 4.10 -6.30 -18.43
CA ASN A 141 5.34 -6.13 -17.70
C ASN A 141 6.51 -5.94 -18.69
N ALA A 142 7.00 -4.71 -18.84
CA ALA A 142 8.14 -4.36 -19.67
C ALA A 142 9.44 -4.15 -18.86
N LEU A 143 9.49 -4.64 -17.62
CA LEU A 143 10.72 -4.66 -16.83
C LEU A 143 11.70 -5.72 -17.38
N GLU A 144 12.98 -5.58 -17.06
CA GLU A 144 14.02 -6.49 -17.60
C GLU A 144 14.07 -7.83 -16.86
N ASP A 145 13.94 -7.82 -15.53
CA ASP A 145 14.23 -8.99 -14.68
C ASP A 145 13.28 -9.18 -13.49
N GLU A 146 12.31 -8.27 -13.28
CA GLU A 146 11.40 -8.33 -12.15
C GLU A 146 9.99 -8.73 -12.57
N SER A 147 9.39 -9.63 -11.80
CA SER A 147 8.01 -10.07 -11.97
C SER A 147 7.08 -9.26 -11.06
N ILE A 148 5.87 -8.96 -11.54
CA ILE A 148 4.91 -8.11 -10.84
C ILE A 148 3.53 -8.74 -10.73
N THR A 149 2.72 -8.27 -9.79
CA THR A 149 1.26 -8.40 -9.75
C THR A 149 0.66 -7.11 -9.23
N ILE A 150 -0.61 -6.86 -9.52
CA ILE A 150 -1.33 -5.67 -9.05
C ILE A 150 -2.52 -6.11 -8.20
N HIS A 151 -2.57 -5.62 -6.96
CA HIS A 151 -3.69 -5.81 -6.04
C HIS A 151 -4.59 -4.57 -5.99
N TRP A 152 -5.89 -4.80 -5.87
CA TRP A 152 -6.95 -3.78 -5.81
C TRP A 152 -7.41 -3.62 -4.37
N HIS A 153 -6.65 -2.83 -3.61
CA HIS A 153 -6.80 -2.73 -2.15
C HIS A 153 -8.17 -2.18 -1.75
N GLY A 154 -8.91 -2.98 -0.98
CA GLY A 154 -10.23 -2.67 -0.43
C GLY A 154 -11.41 -3.11 -1.32
N LEU A 155 -11.18 -3.50 -2.59
CA LEU A 155 -12.24 -3.96 -3.46
C LEU A 155 -12.58 -5.44 -3.23
N HIS A 156 -13.88 -5.76 -3.20
CA HIS A 156 -14.38 -7.14 -3.13
C HIS A 156 -14.49 -7.74 -4.54
N VAL A 157 -13.36 -7.93 -5.19
CA VAL A 157 -13.28 -8.59 -6.49
C VAL A 157 -13.34 -10.11 -6.33
N LYS A 158 -13.55 -10.85 -7.42
CA LYS A 158 -13.37 -12.32 -7.42
C LYS A 158 -11.91 -12.66 -7.09
N HIS A 159 -11.67 -13.72 -6.31
CA HIS A 159 -10.32 -14.11 -5.86
C HIS A 159 -9.31 -14.23 -6.99
N SER A 160 -9.70 -14.74 -8.19
CA SER A 160 -8.82 -14.87 -9.35
C SER A 160 -8.32 -13.54 -9.94
N MET A 161 -8.89 -12.41 -9.52
CA MET A 161 -8.55 -11.05 -9.96
C MET A 161 -7.94 -10.20 -8.83
N ASP A 162 -7.74 -10.76 -7.65
CA ASP A 162 -7.24 -10.06 -6.45
C ASP A 162 -5.78 -9.60 -6.56
N GLY A 163 -4.95 -10.29 -7.33
CA GLY A 163 -3.58 -9.87 -7.58
C GLY A 163 -2.54 -10.32 -6.53
N ALA A 164 -2.91 -11.17 -5.55
CA ALA A 164 -1.97 -11.69 -4.56
C ALA A 164 -1.04 -12.74 -5.17
N ALA A 165 0.23 -12.40 -5.35
CA ALA A 165 1.25 -13.26 -5.95
C ALA A 165 1.41 -14.59 -5.20
N GLY A 166 1.35 -15.71 -5.92
CA GLY A 166 1.49 -17.06 -5.35
C GLY A 166 0.28 -17.55 -4.57
N VAL A 167 -0.74 -16.70 -4.33
CA VAL A 167 -1.99 -17.05 -3.67
C VAL A 167 -3.12 -17.14 -4.68
N THR A 168 -3.51 -16.03 -5.27
CA THR A 168 -4.65 -15.94 -6.20
C THR A 168 -4.23 -15.99 -7.66
N GLN A 169 -2.97 -15.68 -7.96
CA GLN A 169 -2.41 -15.74 -9.31
C GLN A 169 -0.91 -15.99 -9.31
N CYS A 170 -0.38 -16.41 -10.47
CA CYS A 170 1.05 -16.38 -10.74
C CYS A 170 1.52 -14.96 -11.03
N VAL A 171 2.81 -14.70 -10.86
CA VAL A 171 3.41 -13.40 -11.21
C VAL A 171 3.38 -13.16 -12.72
N ILE A 172 3.29 -11.92 -13.13
CA ILE A 172 3.45 -11.46 -14.51
C ILE A 172 4.94 -11.34 -14.77
N SER A 173 5.52 -12.30 -15.48
CA SER A 173 6.96 -12.32 -15.78
C SER A 173 7.36 -11.20 -16.75
N PRO A 174 8.66 -10.81 -16.78
CA PRO A 174 9.18 -9.87 -17.77
C PRO A 174 8.78 -10.25 -19.21
N GLY A 175 8.34 -9.25 -19.98
CA GLY A 175 7.89 -9.42 -21.36
C GLY A 175 6.52 -10.07 -21.54
N THR A 176 5.81 -10.43 -20.45
CA THR A 176 4.48 -11.03 -20.50
C THR A 176 3.39 -10.06 -20.05
N LYS A 177 2.12 -10.45 -20.22
CA LYS A 177 0.96 -9.66 -19.81
C LYS A 177 -0.07 -10.52 -19.07
N PHE A 178 -0.87 -9.85 -18.25
CA PHE A 178 -2.05 -10.42 -17.59
C PHE A 178 -3.25 -9.48 -17.77
N VAL A 179 -4.46 -10.03 -17.89
CA VAL A 179 -5.68 -9.24 -18.03
C VAL A 179 -6.53 -9.40 -16.77
N TYR A 180 -6.59 -8.35 -15.97
CA TYR A 180 -7.56 -8.24 -14.89
C TYR A 180 -8.92 -7.89 -15.47
N ASN A 181 -9.93 -8.71 -15.18
CA ASN A 181 -11.28 -8.55 -15.71
C ASN A 181 -12.30 -8.80 -14.60
N PHE A 182 -12.82 -7.73 -14.04
CA PHE A 182 -13.74 -7.79 -12.90
C PHE A 182 -14.79 -6.68 -12.97
N THR A 183 -15.90 -6.90 -12.27
CA THR A 183 -16.95 -5.90 -12.11
C THR A 183 -16.87 -5.35 -10.68
N ILE A 184 -16.94 -4.03 -10.55
CA ILE A 184 -17.04 -3.36 -9.24
C ILE A 184 -18.39 -3.73 -8.63
N PRO A 185 -18.46 -4.20 -7.38
CA PRO A 185 -19.72 -4.45 -6.70
C PRO A 185 -20.64 -3.22 -6.68
N ASP A 186 -21.95 -3.44 -6.83
CA ASP A 186 -22.92 -2.34 -6.85
C ASP A 186 -23.01 -1.58 -5.52
N ASP A 187 -22.61 -2.21 -4.43
CA ASP A 187 -22.63 -1.67 -3.06
C ASP A 187 -21.28 -1.12 -2.59
N GLN A 188 -20.23 -1.17 -3.43
CA GLN A 188 -18.94 -0.57 -3.12
C GLN A 188 -18.74 0.76 -3.84
N SER A 189 -18.43 1.80 -3.07
CA SER A 189 -18.00 3.12 -3.54
C SER A 189 -17.09 3.77 -2.51
N GLY A 190 -16.26 4.73 -2.92
CA GLY A 190 -15.34 5.43 -2.05
C GLY A 190 -13.91 5.46 -2.58
N THR A 191 -12.96 5.58 -1.67
CA THR A 191 -11.54 5.71 -1.95
C THR A 191 -10.82 4.38 -1.76
N PHE A 192 -10.32 3.84 -2.85
CA PHE A 192 -9.50 2.64 -2.95
C PHE A 192 -8.14 3.02 -3.54
N TRP A 193 -7.28 2.05 -3.71
CA TRP A 193 -6.02 2.22 -4.42
C TRP A 193 -5.53 0.89 -4.97
N TYR A 194 -4.54 0.92 -5.83
CA TYR A 194 -3.89 -0.29 -6.31
C TYR A 194 -2.38 -0.22 -6.08
N HIS A 195 -1.77 -1.37 -5.88
CA HIS A 195 -0.33 -1.45 -5.70
C HIS A 195 0.22 -2.82 -6.08
N ALA A 196 1.54 -2.87 -6.30
CA ALA A 196 2.21 -4.14 -6.49
C ALA A 196 2.06 -5.04 -5.26
N HIS A 197 1.71 -6.30 -5.48
CA HIS A 197 1.59 -7.33 -4.44
C HIS A 197 2.57 -8.49 -4.68
N SER A 198 3.67 -8.21 -5.35
CA SER A 198 4.81 -9.09 -5.57
C SER A 198 6.10 -8.37 -5.20
N GLY A 199 7.01 -9.04 -4.50
CA GLY A 199 8.28 -8.45 -4.09
C GLY A 199 8.12 -7.16 -3.28
N LEU A 200 8.91 -6.16 -3.61
CA LEU A 200 9.02 -4.88 -2.89
C LEU A 200 8.66 -3.67 -3.77
N ALA A 201 8.16 -3.89 -4.99
CA ALA A 201 7.97 -2.85 -6.00
C ALA A 201 7.05 -1.69 -5.55
N ARG A 202 6.16 -1.91 -4.54
CA ARG A 202 5.35 -0.86 -3.94
C ARG A 202 6.21 0.25 -3.32
N ALA A 203 7.27 -0.09 -2.58
CA ALA A 203 8.17 0.91 -1.95
C ALA A 203 8.99 1.70 -2.97
N ASP A 204 9.11 1.19 -4.19
CA ASP A 204 9.80 1.86 -5.30
C ASP A 204 8.83 2.45 -6.33
N GLY A 205 7.53 2.62 -5.94
CA GLY A 205 6.60 3.46 -6.68
C GLY A 205 5.54 2.74 -7.51
N LEU A 206 5.43 1.40 -7.48
CA LEU A 206 4.40 0.70 -8.26
C LEU A 206 3.06 0.71 -7.51
N TYR A 207 2.40 1.85 -7.52
CA TYR A 207 1.07 2.08 -6.95
C TYR A 207 0.36 3.26 -7.62
N GLY A 208 -0.96 3.38 -7.40
CA GLY A 208 -1.76 4.53 -7.85
C GLY A 208 -3.15 4.55 -7.23
N GLY A 209 -3.87 5.63 -7.47
CA GLY A 209 -5.19 5.86 -6.94
C GLY A 209 -6.29 5.07 -7.66
N PHE A 210 -7.35 4.74 -6.93
CA PHE A 210 -8.54 4.09 -7.46
C PHE A 210 -9.77 4.64 -6.73
N VAL A 211 -10.65 5.32 -7.47
CA VAL A 211 -11.85 5.94 -6.91
C VAL A 211 -13.09 5.36 -7.57
N VAL A 212 -14.03 4.91 -6.74
CA VAL A 212 -15.33 4.40 -7.18
C VAL A 212 -16.40 5.39 -6.76
N HIS A 213 -17.03 6.04 -7.72
CA HIS A 213 -18.11 6.98 -7.48
C HIS A 213 -19.44 6.25 -7.28
N ALA A 214 -20.19 6.65 -6.25
CA ALA A 214 -21.53 6.13 -6.01
C ALA A 214 -22.52 6.66 -7.06
N PRO A 215 -23.35 5.83 -7.69
CA PRO A 215 -24.36 6.31 -8.64
C PRO A 215 -25.41 7.18 -7.94
N ALA A 216 -25.91 8.19 -8.63
CA ALA A 216 -27.00 9.01 -8.14
C ALA A 216 -28.25 8.17 -7.92
N SER A 217 -28.79 8.15 -6.69
CA SER A 217 -30.03 7.41 -6.40
C SER A 217 -31.23 8.14 -7.00
N LYS A 218 -32.08 7.40 -7.76
CA LYS A 218 -33.36 7.90 -8.23
C LYS A 218 -34.34 7.89 -7.05
N SER A 219 -34.61 9.05 -6.47
CA SER A 219 -35.65 9.17 -5.43
C SER A 219 -37.02 9.04 -6.08
N THR A 220 -37.67 7.89 -5.96
CA THR A 220 -39.10 7.70 -6.31
C THR A 220 -39.98 8.22 -5.18
N VAL A 221 -40.08 9.53 -5.03
CA VAL A 221 -41.17 10.12 -4.24
C VAL A 221 -42.43 10.07 -5.10
N ARG A 222 -43.40 9.21 -4.73
CA ARG A 222 -44.74 9.21 -5.31
C ARG A 222 -45.39 10.58 -5.04
N GLY A 223 -45.55 11.37 -6.09
CA GLY A 223 -46.40 12.58 -6.10
C GLY A 223 -45.64 13.88 -5.87
N LEU A 224 -45.48 14.63 -6.91
CA LEU A 224 -44.99 15.96 -7.22
C LEU A 224 -43.53 16.03 -7.71
N LEU A 225 -43.43 16.45 -8.96
CA LEU A 225 -42.35 16.96 -9.77
C LEU A 225 -41.13 17.55 -9.01
N SER A 226 -40.31 16.72 -8.47
CA SER A 226 -38.88 16.99 -8.29
C SER A 226 -38.16 15.69 -7.98
N ALA A 227 -37.67 15.04 -9.03
CA ALA A 227 -36.67 13.98 -8.87
C ALA A 227 -35.36 14.61 -8.38
N ARG A 228 -35.25 14.87 -7.08
CA ARG A 228 -33.95 15.19 -6.47
C ARG A 228 -33.11 13.93 -6.50
N HIS A 229 -32.18 13.88 -7.41
CA HIS A 229 -31.13 12.86 -7.39
C HIS A 229 -30.30 13.10 -6.12
N SER A 230 -30.33 12.16 -5.19
CA SER A 230 -29.44 12.20 -4.04
C SER A 230 -28.12 11.53 -4.44
N ASN A 231 -27.05 12.26 -4.40
CA ASN A 231 -25.70 11.77 -4.63
C ASN A 231 -24.76 12.30 -3.52
N GLU A 232 -23.52 11.82 -3.47
CA GLU A 232 -22.55 12.23 -2.46
C GLU A 232 -22.21 13.73 -2.51
N VAL A 233 -22.13 14.31 -3.72
CA VAL A 233 -21.90 15.74 -3.91
C VAL A 233 -22.99 16.57 -3.20
N HIS A 234 -24.26 16.21 -3.38
CA HIS A 234 -25.37 16.91 -2.72
C HIS A 234 -25.45 16.60 -1.22
N ARG A 235 -25.09 15.36 -0.81
CA ARG A 235 -25.12 14.93 0.60
C ARG A 235 -24.09 15.71 1.42
N HIS A 236 -22.88 15.84 0.94
CA HIS A 236 -21.78 16.49 1.63
C HIS A 236 -21.55 17.95 1.22
N ARG A 237 -22.22 18.41 0.16
CA ARG A 237 -22.19 19.81 -0.34
C ARG A 237 -20.77 20.29 -0.60
N TYR A 238 -20.08 19.62 -1.48
CA TYR A 238 -18.77 20.02 -1.99
C TYR A 238 -18.84 20.32 -3.50
N ASP A 239 -17.83 21.06 -3.99
CA ASP A 239 -17.75 21.51 -5.38
C ASP A 239 -16.76 20.69 -6.19
N LYS A 240 -15.63 20.30 -5.58
CA LYS A 240 -14.54 19.57 -6.22
C LYS A 240 -14.04 18.42 -5.37
N GLU A 241 -13.44 17.41 -6.03
CA GLU A 241 -12.78 16.30 -5.36
C GLU A 241 -11.29 16.25 -5.72
N LEU A 242 -10.45 15.94 -4.73
CA LEU A 242 -9.02 15.76 -4.91
C LEU A 242 -8.57 14.45 -4.29
N LEU A 243 -7.59 13.79 -4.92
CA LEU A 243 -6.94 12.59 -4.39
C LEU A 243 -5.50 12.87 -4.00
N LEU A 244 -5.14 12.60 -2.75
CA LEU A 244 -3.79 12.69 -2.22
C LEU A 244 -3.28 11.29 -1.87
N LEU A 245 -2.22 10.86 -2.56
CA LEU A 245 -1.45 9.67 -2.27
C LEU A 245 -0.23 10.08 -1.45
N ILE A 246 -0.23 9.75 -0.16
CA ILE A 246 0.79 10.19 0.80
C ILE A 246 1.49 8.96 1.37
N GLY A 247 2.81 8.98 1.43
CA GLY A 247 3.56 7.87 2.01
C GLY A 247 5.01 8.20 2.30
N ASP A 248 5.59 7.44 3.22
CA ASP A 248 7.03 7.47 3.49
C ASP A 248 7.84 7.04 2.26
N TRP A 249 9.06 7.54 2.15
CA TRP A 249 9.93 7.31 1.00
C TRP A 249 11.36 6.98 1.42
N TYR A 250 11.98 6.03 0.71
CA TYR A 250 13.34 5.57 0.93
C TYR A 250 14.20 5.94 -0.28
N HIS A 251 15.42 6.47 -0.03
CA HIS A 251 16.35 6.81 -1.12
C HIS A 251 17.04 5.58 -1.70
N GLN A 252 17.24 4.54 -0.88
CA GLN A 252 17.78 3.27 -1.35
C GLN A 252 16.71 2.44 -2.08
N PRO A 253 17.09 1.59 -3.05
CA PRO A 253 16.19 0.58 -3.59
C PRO A 253 15.57 -0.28 -2.48
N ALA A 254 14.31 -0.64 -2.64
CA ALA A 254 13.60 -1.42 -1.62
C ALA A 254 14.26 -2.76 -1.30
N GLU A 255 14.93 -3.38 -2.27
CA GLU A 255 15.68 -4.63 -2.07
C GLU A 255 16.88 -4.43 -1.12
N ASP A 256 17.61 -3.31 -1.23
CA ASP A 256 18.72 -2.98 -0.35
C ASP A 256 18.23 -2.69 1.08
N VAL A 257 17.10 -1.97 1.19
CA VAL A 257 16.43 -1.72 2.48
C VAL A 257 16.00 -3.02 3.13
N MET A 258 15.37 -3.93 2.38
CA MET A 258 14.96 -5.24 2.88
C MET A 258 16.16 -6.11 3.23
N ALA A 259 17.21 -6.11 2.41
CA ALA A 259 18.45 -6.83 2.69
C ALA A 259 19.10 -6.35 4.00
N TRP A 260 19.03 -5.04 4.30
CA TRP A 260 19.48 -4.51 5.57
C TRP A 260 18.58 -4.98 6.74
N TYR A 261 17.25 -4.91 6.58
CA TYR A 261 16.31 -5.36 7.59
C TYR A 261 16.49 -6.83 7.95
N MET A 262 16.72 -7.69 6.97
CA MET A 262 16.86 -9.14 7.16
C MET A 262 18.23 -9.58 7.75
N ARG A 263 19.13 -8.65 8.06
CA ARG A 263 20.38 -8.97 8.76
C ARG A 263 20.14 -9.15 10.25
N ALA A 264 20.88 -10.04 10.89
CA ALA A 264 20.87 -10.17 12.36
C ALA A 264 21.24 -8.83 13.07
N ALA A 265 22.09 -8.03 12.43
CA ALA A 265 22.54 -6.73 12.95
C ALA A 265 21.47 -5.64 12.93
N SER A 266 20.36 -5.81 12.24
CA SER A 266 19.20 -4.91 12.34
C SER A 266 18.49 -5.03 13.69
N PHE A 267 18.70 -6.15 14.38
CA PHE A 267 17.97 -6.54 15.59
C PHE A 267 16.44 -6.59 15.40
N GLY A 268 15.96 -6.62 14.15
CA GLY A 268 14.54 -6.54 13.80
C GLY A 268 13.95 -5.14 13.95
N ASN A 269 14.81 -4.12 14.04
CA ASN A 269 14.34 -2.74 13.96
C ASN A 269 13.96 -2.42 12.52
N GLU A 270 12.81 -1.81 12.36
CA GLU A 270 12.30 -1.39 11.06
C GLU A 270 13.21 -0.31 10.44
N PRO A 271 13.40 -0.36 9.11
CA PRO A 271 14.17 0.68 8.41
C PRO A 271 13.40 2.02 8.45
N VAL A 272 13.99 3.04 9.05
CA VAL A 272 13.40 4.38 9.12
C VAL A 272 13.49 5.04 7.73
N PRO A 273 12.40 5.62 7.21
CA PRO A 273 12.39 6.28 5.90
C PRO A 273 13.33 7.50 5.86
N ASP A 274 13.63 7.96 4.66
CA ASP A 274 14.49 9.13 4.43
C ASP A 274 13.66 10.39 4.16
N SER A 275 12.43 10.25 3.66
CA SER A 275 11.57 11.35 3.24
C SER A 275 10.09 10.93 3.23
N LEU A 276 9.23 11.81 2.73
CA LEU A 276 7.82 11.54 2.47
C LEU A 276 7.42 12.13 1.11
N LEU A 277 6.48 11.49 0.41
CA LEU A 277 5.93 11.97 -0.86
C LEU A 277 4.44 12.22 -0.77
N ILE A 278 3.97 13.22 -1.51
CA ILE A 278 2.57 13.49 -1.82
C ILE A 278 2.41 13.44 -3.34
N ASN A 279 1.60 12.53 -3.86
CA ASN A 279 1.39 12.32 -5.30
C ASN A 279 2.71 12.22 -6.09
N GLY A 280 3.70 11.53 -5.51
CA GLY A 280 5.02 11.34 -6.12
C GLY A 280 5.96 12.54 -6.01
N PHE A 281 5.62 13.54 -5.23
CA PHE A 281 6.46 14.70 -4.96
C PHE A 281 6.78 14.84 -3.47
N GLY A 282 8.04 15.17 -3.17
CA GLY A 282 8.53 15.49 -1.84
C GLY A 282 9.66 16.52 -1.90
N SER A 283 10.20 16.84 -0.73
CA SER A 283 11.36 17.72 -0.61
C SER A 283 12.35 17.12 0.40
N PHE A 284 13.62 17.02 -0.02
CA PHE A 284 14.70 16.54 0.82
C PHE A 284 15.85 17.56 0.84
N ASP A 285 16.32 17.90 2.04
CA ASP A 285 17.50 18.77 2.18
C ASP A 285 18.78 17.99 1.87
N CYS A 286 19.36 18.22 0.69
CA CYS A 286 20.59 17.55 0.24
C CYS A 286 21.76 17.70 1.22
N SER A 287 21.79 18.75 2.05
CA SER A 287 22.85 18.95 3.06
C SER A 287 22.78 17.95 4.21
N MET A 288 21.60 17.34 4.41
CA MET A 288 21.36 16.32 5.43
C MET A 288 21.75 14.92 4.97
N ALA A 289 22.19 14.73 3.73
CA ALA A 289 22.60 13.42 3.22
C ALA A 289 23.74 12.84 4.08
N VAL A 290 23.54 11.60 4.54
CA VAL A 290 24.50 10.92 5.42
C VAL A 290 25.75 10.53 4.64
N PRO A 291 26.96 10.97 5.02
CA PRO A 291 28.18 10.67 4.27
C PRO A 291 28.45 9.19 4.02
N ALA A 292 28.03 8.33 4.96
CA ALA A 292 28.14 6.87 4.82
C ALA A 292 27.16 6.25 3.80
N ARG A 293 26.16 7.01 3.37
CA ARG A 293 25.17 6.63 2.35
C ARG A 293 24.98 7.78 1.37
N PRO A 294 25.98 8.04 0.49
CA PRO A 294 25.92 9.17 -0.43
C PRO A 294 24.77 9.00 -1.43
N VAL A 295 24.04 10.08 -1.67
CA VAL A 295 22.94 10.14 -2.61
C VAL A 295 23.23 11.16 -3.72
N ASN A 296 22.68 10.92 -4.91
CA ASN A 296 22.72 11.90 -6.00
C ASN A 296 21.51 12.83 -5.84
N CYS A 297 21.71 13.97 -5.20
CA CYS A 297 20.66 14.87 -4.77
C CYS A 297 20.76 16.24 -5.46
N ILE A 298 19.60 16.77 -5.90
CA ILE A 298 19.40 18.14 -6.36
C ILE A 298 18.22 18.67 -5.58
N MET A 299 18.40 19.74 -4.81
CA MET A 299 17.30 20.35 -4.05
C MET A 299 16.16 20.74 -4.98
N GLN A 300 14.94 20.37 -4.59
CA GLN A 300 13.69 20.77 -5.23
C GLN A 300 13.02 21.84 -4.37
N GLU A 301 12.43 22.85 -5.03
CA GLU A 301 11.63 23.84 -4.34
C GLU A 301 10.28 23.25 -3.95
N SER A 302 9.76 23.60 -2.76
CA SER A 302 8.50 23.06 -2.23
C SER A 302 7.25 23.47 -3.02
N ASP A 303 7.37 24.39 -3.95
CA ASP A 303 6.28 24.95 -4.76
C ASP A 303 5.72 23.95 -5.79
N ALA A 304 6.45 22.88 -6.05
CA ALA A 304 6.11 21.90 -7.08
C ALA A 304 4.93 20.97 -6.70
N LEU A 305 4.43 20.98 -5.44
CA LEU A 305 3.22 20.24 -5.08
C LEU A 305 1.95 20.84 -5.73
N ASN A 306 1.95 22.15 -5.93
CA ASN A 306 0.93 22.96 -6.60
C ASN A 306 -0.52 22.53 -6.31
N LEU A 307 -0.87 22.48 -5.01
CA LEU A 307 -2.26 22.29 -4.55
C LEU A 307 -3.02 23.62 -4.62
N ASP A 308 -3.06 24.31 -5.75
CA ASP A 308 -3.72 25.62 -5.87
C ASP A 308 -5.23 25.53 -5.53
N LEU A 309 -5.56 25.60 -4.24
CA LEU A 309 -6.91 25.51 -3.74
C LEU A 309 -7.57 26.89 -3.71
N ASP A 310 -8.66 27.02 -4.42
CA ASP A 310 -9.51 28.22 -4.36
C ASP A 310 -10.21 28.29 -3.00
N ARG A 311 -10.08 29.44 -2.32
CA ARG A 311 -10.67 29.70 -1.01
C ARG A 311 -12.21 29.77 -1.00
N THR A 312 -12.85 29.90 -2.16
CA THR A 312 -14.31 29.97 -2.29
C THR A 312 -14.93 28.59 -2.55
N THR A 313 -14.11 27.60 -2.86
CA THR A 313 -14.51 26.24 -3.25
C THR A 313 -14.49 25.30 -2.05
N VAL A 314 -15.50 24.48 -1.91
CA VAL A 314 -15.56 23.38 -0.92
C VAL A 314 -15.01 22.12 -1.55
N TYR A 315 -14.00 21.52 -0.92
CA TYR A 315 -13.33 20.36 -1.44
C TYR A 315 -13.69 19.10 -0.65
N ARG A 316 -13.93 17.98 -1.34
CA ARG A 316 -13.76 16.65 -0.77
C ARG A 316 -12.33 16.23 -1.05
N ILE A 317 -11.58 15.99 0.00
CA ILE A 317 -10.19 15.51 -0.10
C ILE A 317 -10.17 14.05 0.30
N ARG A 318 -9.69 13.22 -0.61
CA ARG A 318 -9.49 11.78 -0.44
C ARG A 318 -8.00 11.53 -0.21
N VAL A 319 -7.68 10.79 0.83
CA VAL A 319 -6.29 10.55 1.23
C VAL A 319 -6.04 9.05 1.35
N VAL A 320 -4.95 8.61 0.77
CA VAL A 320 -4.47 7.22 0.85
C VAL A 320 -3.08 7.21 1.48
N ASN A 321 -2.86 6.39 2.51
CA ASN A 321 -1.50 6.10 2.96
C ASN A 321 -0.89 4.98 2.11
N THR A 322 0.01 5.36 1.21
CA THR A 322 0.74 4.44 0.31
C THR A 322 2.08 3.98 0.87
N GLY A 323 2.42 4.43 2.09
CA GLY A 323 3.71 4.20 2.75
C GLY A 323 4.03 2.73 3.02
N SER A 324 5.30 2.48 3.28
CA SER A 324 5.84 1.16 3.60
C SER A 324 5.94 0.88 5.09
N LEU A 325 6.00 1.93 5.94
CA LEU A 325 6.19 1.82 7.38
C LEU A 325 5.30 2.77 8.18
N ALA A 326 5.36 4.09 7.90
CA ALA A 326 4.86 5.10 8.80
C ALA A 326 3.37 5.44 8.61
N GLY A 327 2.64 5.58 9.71
CA GLY A 327 1.40 6.33 9.76
C GLY A 327 1.66 7.83 9.70
N PHE A 328 0.60 8.63 9.55
CA PHE A 328 0.72 10.08 9.63
C PHE A 328 -0.57 10.75 10.10
N THR A 329 -0.40 11.94 10.65
CA THR A 329 -1.46 12.92 10.91
C THR A 329 -1.35 14.05 9.89
N LEU A 330 -2.49 14.56 9.43
CA LEU A 330 -2.50 15.68 8.51
C LEU A 330 -3.44 16.80 9.01
N ALA A 331 -3.09 18.05 8.66
CA ALA A 331 -3.88 19.25 8.94
C ALA A 331 -3.77 20.25 7.78
N PHE A 332 -4.86 20.99 7.51
CA PHE A 332 -4.88 22.09 6.56
C PHE A 332 -4.91 23.44 7.31
N GLY A 333 -3.74 23.87 7.77
CA GLY A 333 -3.64 25.06 8.60
C GLY A 333 -4.47 24.93 9.88
N GLN A 334 -5.42 25.85 10.11
CA GLN A 334 -6.37 25.81 11.23
C GLN A 334 -7.81 25.51 10.76
N GLU A 335 -7.97 25.09 9.52
CA GLU A 335 -9.28 24.92 8.91
C GLU A 335 -9.99 23.66 9.43
N ASN A 336 -11.31 23.75 9.52
CA ASN A 336 -12.13 22.63 9.96
C ASN A 336 -12.19 21.53 8.88
N MET A 337 -11.94 20.31 9.30
CA MET A 337 -11.95 19.09 8.47
C MET A 337 -13.10 18.19 8.92
N GLU A 338 -14.14 18.06 8.11
CA GLU A 338 -15.27 17.19 8.39
C GLU A 338 -15.01 15.80 7.80
N LEU A 339 -14.62 14.84 8.65
CA LEU A 339 -14.36 13.46 8.23
C LEU A 339 -15.69 12.81 7.79
N VAL A 340 -15.71 12.15 6.62
CA VAL A 340 -16.91 11.53 6.04
C VAL A 340 -16.77 10.03 5.81
N GLN A 341 -15.58 9.54 5.45
CA GLN A 341 -15.32 8.12 5.23
C GLN A 341 -13.95 7.72 5.76
N ILE A 342 -13.82 6.47 6.19
CA ILE A 342 -12.56 5.77 6.40
C ILE A 342 -12.66 4.40 5.73
N ASP A 343 -11.61 3.99 4.99
CA ASP A 343 -11.56 2.74 4.21
C ASP A 343 -12.82 2.54 3.34
N SER A 344 -13.26 3.63 2.67
CA SER A 344 -14.47 3.66 1.81
C SER A 344 -15.80 3.47 2.56
N VAL A 345 -15.80 3.54 3.89
CA VAL A 345 -16.98 3.33 4.74
C VAL A 345 -17.40 4.64 5.40
N ASP A 346 -18.69 4.96 5.34
CA ASP A 346 -19.27 6.14 5.98
C ASP A 346 -19.10 6.07 7.51
N VAL A 347 -18.63 7.17 8.09
CA VAL A 347 -18.47 7.32 9.54
C VAL A 347 -19.62 8.09 10.17
N GLU A 348 -19.73 8.00 11.50
CA GLU A 348 -20.68 8.84 12.26
C GLU A 348 -20.18 10.29 12.23
N PRO A 349 -21.08 11.28 11.98
CA PRO A 349 -20.69 12.69 11.96
C PRO A 349 -20.08 13.16 13.27
N GLN A 350 -18.95 13.85 13.21
CA GLN A 350 -18.29 14.39 14.39
C GLN A 350 -19.08 15.55 14.99
N ARG A 351 -19.10 15.64 16.31
CA ARG A 351 -19.78 16.71 17.07
C ARG A 351 -18.93 17.93 17.29
N GLN A 352 -17.61 17.83 17.11
CA GLN A 352 -16.64 18.90 17.32
C GLN A 352 -15.99 19.28 16.00
N ASN A 353 -15.64 20.56 15.87
CA ASN A 353 -14.76 20.99 14.80
C ASN A 353 -13.35 20.46 15.09
N VAL A 354 -12.75 19.81 14.12
CA VAL A 354 -11.38 19.30 14.18
C VAL A 354 -10.57 19.90 13.04
N ASN A 355 -9.29 20.13 13.28
CA ASN A 355 -8.38 20.69 12.27
C ASN A 355 -7.14 19.81 12.04
N ALA A 356 -7.10 18.63 12.67
CA ALA A 356 -6.10 17.60 12.40
C ALA A 356 -6.76 16.21 12.44
N LEU A 357 -6.46 15.37 11.45
CA LEU A 357 -6.96 14.00 11.31
C LEU A 357 -5.79 13.02 11.28
N GLY A 358 -5.87 11.94 12.02
CA GLY A 358 -4.88 10.87 12.04
C GLY A 358 -5.09 9.94 13.25
N ILE A 359 -4.28 8.93 13.46
CA ILE A 359 -3.18 8.52 12.57
C ILE A 359 -3.78 7.69 11.42
N LEU A 360 -3.37 7.96 10.19
CA LEU A 360 -3.72 7.15 9.02
C LEU A 360 -2.55 6.19 8.77
N HIS A 361 -2.75 4.89 9.01
CA HIS A 361 -1.69 3.88 8.88
C HIS A 361 -1.56 3.36 7.45
N PRO A 362 -0.42 2.73 7.08
CA PRO A 362 -0.22 2.17 5.74
C PRO A 362 -1.39 1.28 5.28
N GLY A 363 -1.91 1.55 4.08
CA GLY A 363 -3.06 0.88 3.49
C GLY A 363 -4.41 1.50 3.79
N GLN A 364 -4.53 2.31 4.84
CA GLN A 364 -5.79 2.99 5.18
C GLN A 364 -6.06 4.20 4.28
N ARG A 365 -7.35 4.55 4.19
CA ARG A 365 -7.84 5.71 3.44
C ARG A 365 -8.77 6.52 4.33
N MET A 366 -8.82 7.82 4.09
CA MET A 366 -9.80 8.71 4.70
C MET A 366 -10.27 9.76 3.71
N ASP A 367 -11.55 10.13 3.80
CA ASP A 367 -12.13 11.22 3.03
C ASP A 367 -12.71 12.25 3.99
N PHE A 368 -12.46 13.53 3.74
CA PHE A 368 -13.02 14.62 4.52
C PHE A 368 -13.42 15.79 3.65
N ILE A 369 -14.32 16.61 4.15
CA ILE A 369 -14.73 17.86 3.53
C ILE A 369 -13.92 19.00 4.15
N LEU A 370 -13.21 19.73 3.29
CA LEU A 370 -12.52 20.97 3.62
C LEU A 370 -13.39 22.11 3.15
N ARG A 371 -13.99 22.84 4.11
CA ARG A 371 -14.83 24.00 3.80
C ARG A 371 -13.97 25.24 3.72
N SER A 372 -14.45 26.21 2.93
CA SER A 372 -13.73 27.46 2.62
C SER A 372 -12.93 28.02 3.79
N PRO A 373 -11.62 28.22 3.61
CA PRO A 373 -10.76 28.75 4.66
C PRO A 373 -11.19 30.17 5.04
N SER A 374 -11.02 30.53 6.31
CA SER A 374 -11.24 31.90 6.78
C SER A 374 -10.23 32.85 6.13
N GLU A 375 -10.66 34.11 5.86
CA GLU A 375 -9.86 35.12 5.14
C GLU A 375 -8.48 35.42 5.77
N ASN A 376 -8.28 35.07 7.06
CA ASN A 376 -7.12 35.47 7.86
C ASN A 376 -6.16 34.34 8.18
N THR A 377 -6.36 33.12 7.68
CA THR A 377 -5.49 31.99 8.01
C THR A 377 -4.47 31.72 6.93
N GLN A 378 -3.26 31.44 7.35
CA GLN A 378 -2.23 30.91 6.48
C GLN A 378 -2.61 29.47 6.13
N PHE A 379 -2.82 29.21 4.85
CA PHE A 379 -3.34 27.97 4.34
C PHE A 379 -2.17 27.11 3.85
N SER A 380 -1.83 26.10 4.64
CA SER A 380 -0.74 25.16 4.35
C SER A 380 -1.20 23.75 4.67
N LEU A 381 -0.75 22.77 3.91
CA LEU A 381 -0.87 21.35 4.24
C LEU A 381 0.28 20.98 5.18
N PHE A 382 -0.05 20.54 6.37
CA PHE A 382 0.90 20.03 7.36
C PHE A 382 0.74 18.52 7.50
N ILE A 383 1.86 17.79 7.47
CA ILE A 383 1.89 16.34 7.66
C ILE A 383 2.92 16.03 8.75
N GLN A 384 2.51 15.22 9.70
CA GLN A 384 3.36 14.69 10.75
C GLN A 384 3.39 13.18 10.66
N LEU A 385 4.56 12.58 10.39
CA LEU A 385 4.75 11.14 10.43
C LEU A 385 4.62 10.62 11.88
N ASP A 386 4.03 9.46 12.02
CA ASP A 386 4.01 8.70 13.26
C ASP A 386 5.34 7.96 13.43
N GLU A 387 6.05 8.29 14.50
CA GLU A 387 7.38 7.76 14.78
C GLU A 387 7.35 6.49 15.67
N GLU A 388 6.17 5.93 15.99
CA GLU A 388 6.07 4.79 16.92
C GLU A 388 6.90 3.58 16.48
N CYS A 389 7.01 3.35 15.16
CA CYS A 389 7.84 2.29 14.58
C CYS A 389 9.32 2.68 14.42
N PHE A 390 9.72 3.92 14.70
CA PHE A 390 11.10 4.39 14.53
C PHE A 390 11.95 4.04 15.76
N LYS A 391 12.62 2.90 15.72
CA LYS A 391 13.44 2.43 16.85
C LYS A 391 14.84 3.07 16.92
N TYR A 392 15.23 3.85 15.90
CA TYR A 392 16.46 4.64 15.87
C TYR A 392 16.21 5.93 15.08
N PRO A 393 16.96 7.01 15.38
CA PRO A 393 16.79 8.26 14.66
C PRO A 393 17.38 8.17 13.24
N ASN A 394 16.69 8.76 12.27
CA ASN A 394 17.27 9.13 10.99
C ASN A 394 17.40 10.67 10.95
N PRO A 395 18.60 11.25 11.17
CA PRO A 395 18.74 12.70 11.23
C PRO A 395 18.45 13.41 9.91
N ALA A 396 18.39 12.68 8.80
CA ALA A 396 18.02 13.23 7.50
C ALA A 396 16.50 13.36 7.32
N LEU A 397 15.70 12.59 8.08
CA LEU A 397 14.25 12.65 8.01
C LEU A 397 13.71 13.86 8.76
N ALA A 398 12.91 14.69 8.09
CA ALA A 398 12.02 15.66 8.73
C ALA A 398 10.64 15.03 8.92
N PRO A 399 10.27 14.55 10.13
CA PRO A 399 8.99 13.89 10.36
C PRO A 399 7.81 14.85 10.26
N ASN A 400 8.05 16.14 10.46
CA ASN A 400 7.06 17.21 10.34
C ASN A 400 7.35 18.01 9.09
N GLN A 401 6.45 17.94 8.09
CA GLN A 401 6.61 18.65 6.84
C GLN A 401 5.41 19.58 6.59
N THR A 402 5.68 20.74 6.03
CA THR A 402 4.67 21.74 5.68
C THR A 402 4.80 22.11 4.22
N PHE A 403 3.71 22.01 3.49
CA PHE A 403 3.63 22.30 2.07
C PHE A 403 2.75 23.54 1.84
N PRO A 404 3.20 24.54 1.04
CA PRO A 404 2.37 25.68 0.68
C PRO A 404 1.20 25.19 -0.16
N ILE A 405 0.00 25.76 0.07
CA ILE A 405 -1.18 25.48 -0.75
C ILE A 405 -1.33 26.55 -1.84
N ASN A 406 -0.69 27.62 -1.85
CA ASN A 406 -0.59 28.57 -2.97
C ASN A 406 0.81 29.15 -2.94
N ALA A 407 1.45 29.29 -4.06
CA ALA A 407 2.83 29.76 -4.19
C ALA A 407 3.15 31.10 -3.49
N ALA A 408 2.12 31.89 -3.13
CA ALA A 408 2.26 33.18 -2.44
C ALA A 408 2.36 33.07 -0.91
N ASN A 409 2.18 31.89 -0.31
CA ASN A 409 2.10 31.72 1.14
C ASN A 409 3.39 31.11 1.71
N THR A 410 3.95 31.73 2.76
CA THR A 410 5.02 31.09 3.55
C THR A 410 4.43 29.94 4.35
N PRO A 411 4.92 28.70 4.20
CA PRO A 411 4.44 27.56 4.96
C PRO A 411 4.59 27.77 6.47
N GLN A 412 3.52 27.51 7.24
CA GLN A 412 3.59 27.56 8.70
C GLN A 412 2.94 26.33 9.31
N GLN A 413 3.52 25.86 10.41
CA GLN A 413 2.94 24.78 11.22
C GLN A 413 1.64 25.26 11.88
N PRO A 414 0.62 24.40 11.99
CA PRO A 414 -0.63 24.74 12.66
C PRO A 414 -0.38 25.01 14.15
N ILE A 415 -1.06 26.03 14.66
CA ILE A 415 -1.06 26.40 16.09
C ILE A 415 -2.40 25.92 16.68
N ASN A 416 -2.38 25.29 17.87
CA ASN A 416 -3.58 24.80 18.55
C ASN A 416 -4.39 23.78 17.74
N THR A 417 -3.77 22.62 17.40
CA THR A 417 -4.45 21.52 16.74
C THR A 417 -5.49 20.87 17.66
N ILE A 418 -6.71 20.68 17.13
CA ILE A 418 -7.75 19.83 17.71
C ILE A 418 -7.74 18.54 16.88
N HIS A 419 -7.11 17.54 17.42
CA HIS A 419 -6.89 16.26 16.74
C HIS A 419 -8.06 15.31 16.91
N LEU A 420 -8.46 14.63 15.83
CA LEU A 420 -9.37 13.50 15.84
C LEU A 420 -8.59 12.23 15.54
N ASP A 421 -8.56 11.32 16.52
CA ASP A 421 -8.02 9.98 16.34
C ASP A 421 -8.97 9.14 15.49
N LEU A 422 -8.47 8.62 14.36
CA LEU A 422 -9.28 7.81 13.45
C LEU A 422 -9.70 6.46 14.05
N SER A 423 -8.98 5.97 15.05
CA SER A 423 -9.32 4.73 15.77
C SER A 423 -10.58 4.85 16.61
N ASP A 424 -10.90 6.06 17.08
CA ASP A 424 -12.05 6.34 17.95
C ASP A 424 -13.34 6.65 17.18
N VAL A 425 -13.30 6.68 15.84
CA VAL A 425 -14.43 7.07 15.02
C VAL A 425 -15.27 5.85 14.62
N PRO A 426 -16.51 5.70 15.15
CA PRO A 426 -17.38 4.60 14.77
C PRO A 426 -17.93 4.77 13.35
N SER A 427 -18.27 3.66 12.72
CA SER A 427 -19.01 3.68 11.46
C SER A 427 -20.43 4.21 11.67
N SER A 428 -21.05 4.74 10.60
CA SER A 428 -22.39 5.29 10.66
C SER A 428 -23.42 4.24 11.11
N ASN A 429 -24.51 4.69 11.76
CA ASN A 429 -25.59 3.81 12.22
C ASN A 429 -26.17 2.93 11.10
N LYS A 430 -26.19 3.43 9.86
CA LYS A 430 -26.62 2.66 8.69
C LYS A 430 -25.70 1.46 8.46
N VAL A 431 -24.39 1.64 8.55
CA VAL A 431 -23.38 0.59 8.41
C VAL A 431 -23.51 -0.42 9.56
N LEU A 432 -23.62 0.06 10.79
CA LEU A 432 -23.73 -0.79 11.98
C LEU A 432 -25.02 -1.63 12.02
N SER A 433 -26.06 -1.24 11.30
CA SER A 433 -27.34 -1.97 11.28
C SER A 433 -27.24 -3.39 10.70
N SER A 434 -26.20 -3.69 9.93
CA SER A 434 -25.94 -5.05 9.39
C SER A 434 -25.04 -5.91 10.28
N LEU A 435 -24.49 -5.36 11.38
CA LEU A 435 -23.60 -6.09 12.29
C LEU A 435 -24.43 -7.01 13.23
N PRO A 436 -24.27 -8.35 13.17
CA PRO A 436 -24.97 -9.25 14.07
C PRO A 436 -24.38 -9.20 15.49
N ALA A 437 -25.19 -9.56 16.47
CA ALA A 437 -24.76 -9.58 17.87
C ALA A 437 -23.70 -10.66 18.17
N THR A 438 -23.70 -11.75 17.41
CA THR A 438 -22.77 -12.90 17.59
C THR A 438 -22.28 -13.40 16.25
N ALA A 439 -21.11 -14.04 16.25
CA ALA A 439 -20.58 -14.79 15.11
C ALA A 439 -20.84 -16.30 15.28
N GLN A 440 -20.82 -17.05 14.18
CA GLN A 440 -20.95 -18.51 14.17
C GLN A 440 -19.61 -19.18 14.49
N GLN A 441 -18.52 -18.56 14.07
CA GLN A 441 -17.17 -19.10 14.28
C GLN A 441 -16.29 -18.09 15.03
N THR A 442 -15.33 -18.62 15.80
CA THR A 442 -14.31 -17.79 16.45
C THR A 442 -12.95 -18.43 16.26
N HIS A 443 -12.00 -17.65 15.78
CA HIS A 443 -10.61 -18.06 15.62
C HIS A 443 -9.69 -17.12 16.40
N VAL A 444 -8.59 -17.67 16.94
CA VAL A 444 -7.60 -16.92 17.69
C VAL A 444 -6.24 -17.14 17.05
N VAL A 445 -5.58 -16.05 16.72
CA VAL A 445 -4.22 -16.07 16.14
C VAL A 445 -3.29 -15.14 16.92
N TYR A 446 -2.01 -15.46 16.87
CA TYR A 446 -0.95 -14.71 17.51
C TYR A 446 0.09 -14.32 16.46
N THR A 447 0.50 -13.08 16.47
CA THR A 447 1.49 -12.55 15.51
C THR A 447 2.65 -11.89 16.23
N ARG A 448 3.84 -11.97 15.64
CA ARG A 448 5.06 -11.30 16.10
C ARG A 448 6.20 -11.41 15.09
N VAL A 449 7.17 -10.52 15.18
CA VAL A 449 8.50 -10.69 14.56
C VAL A 449 9.39 -11.53 15.51
N GLN A 450 10.01 -12.59 15.00
CA GLN A 450 10.90 -13.45 15.78
C GLN A 450 12.29 -13.54 15.16
N LYS A 451 13.30 -13.47 16.02
CA LYS A 451 14.73 -13.65 15.71
C LYS A 451 15.18 -14.96 16.35
N LEU A 452 15.03 -16.06 15.63
CA LEU A 452 15.36 -17.39 16.12
C LEU A 452 16.79 -17.79 15.72
N ALA A 453 17.56 -18.35 16.63
CA ALA A 453 18.93 -18.81 16.38
C ALA A 453 19.03 -19.81 15.22
N LYS A 454 18.02 -20.70 15.07
CA LYS A 454 17.91 -21.63 13.92
C LYS A 454 17.80 -20.92 12.57
N ASN A 455 17.39 -19.65 12.54
CA ASN A 455 17.27 -18.82 11.35
C ASN A 455 18.36 -17.72 11.33
N SER A 456 19.52 -17.97 11.97
CA SER A 456 20.63 -17.00 12.06
C SER A 456 20.24 -15.64 12.66
N ASN A 457 19.25 -15.62 13.55
CA ASN A 457 18.65 -14.42 14.15
C ASN A 457 18.09 -13.39 13.15
N THR A 458 17.79 -13.83 11.95
CA THR A 458 17.08 -13.02 10.95
C THR A 458 15.65 -12.73 11.45
N PRO A 459 15.15 -11.49 11.34
CA PRO A 459 13.80 -11.14 11.74
C PRO A 459 12.79 -11.69 10.72
N TYR A 460 11.99 -12.64 11.13
CA TYR A 460 10.86 -13.16 10.36
C TYR A 460 9.54 -12.81 11.05
N GLY A 461 8.54 -12.40 10.26
CA GLY A 461 7.18 -12.26 10.72
C GLY A 461 6.48 -13.63 10.84
N TYR A 462 5.67 -13.81 11.88
CA TYR A 462 4.98 -15.08 12.15
C TYR A 462 3.51 -14.84 12.45
N PHE A 463 2.66 -15.75 11.95
CA PHE A 463 1.37 -16.08 12.54
C PHE A 463 1.45 -17.45 13.22
N ASN A 464 1.12 -17.50 14.50
CA ASN A 464 1.33 -18.65 15.38
C ASN A 464 2.79 -19.13 15.29
N HIS A 465 3.03 -20.26 14.62
CA HIS A 465 4.38 -20.85 14.45
C HIS A 465 4.89 -20.79 13.00
N THR A 466 4.14 -20.12 12.12
CA THR A 466 4.37 -20.13 10.67
C THR A 466 4.78 -18.76 10.18
N SER A 467 5.90 -18.69 9.46
CA SER A 467 6.28 -17.52 8.66
C SER A 467 5.92 -17.81 7.20
N TRP A 468 5.03 -17.01 6.65
CA TRP A 468 4.51 -17.23 5.30
C TRP A 468 5.61 -17.05 4.24
N ARG A 469 5.54 -17.86 3.19
CA ARG A 469 6.37 -17.74 1.98
C ARG A 469 5.56 -18.18 0.78
N PRO A 470 5.80 -17.63 -0.42
CA PRO A 470 5.19 -18.15 -1.64
C PRO A 470 5.39 -19.66 -1.77
N GLN A 471 4.39 -20.35 -2.35
CA GLN A 471 4.44 -21.79 -2.64
C GLN A 471 5.65 -22.13 -3.52
N SER A 472 6.42 -23.14 -3.12
CA SER A 472 7.65 -23.54 -3.83
C SER A 472 7.44 -24.74 -4.75
N GLU A 473 6.77 -25.80 -4.25
CA GLU A 473 6.58 -27.08 -4.96
C GLU A 473 5.15 -27.60 -4.82
N PRO A 474 4.36 -27.66 -5.90
CA PRO A 474 4.63 -27.12 -7.24
C PRO A 474 4.58 -25.59 -7.24
N SER A 475 5.37 -24.94 -8.10
CA SER A 475 5.34 -23.48 -8.27
C SER A 475 4.05 -23.08 -9.01
N ALA A 476 2.99 -22.84 -8.25
CA ALA A 476 1.68 -22.46 -8.74
C ALA A 476 0.96 -21.59 -7.70
N ALA A 477 -0.06 -20.85 -8.12
CA ALA A 477 -0.92 -20.14 -7.18
C ALA A 477 -1.74 -21.14 -6.33
N LEU A 478 -1.90 -20.84 -5.05
CA LEU A 478 -2.56 -21.74 -4.10
C LEU A 478 -4.00 -22.08 -4.48
N VAL A 479 -4.72 -21.12 -5.09
CA VAL A 479 -6.09 -21.35 -5.60
C VAL A 479 -6.18 -22.46 -6.66
N ALA A 480 -5.09 -22.73 -7.38
CA ALA A 480 -5.00 -23.78 -8.40
C ALA A 480 -4.60 -25.15 -7.82
N LEU A 481 -4.28 -25.21 -6.54
CA LEU A 481 -3.79 -26.43 -5.88
C LEU A 481 -4.80 -26.97 -4.86
N PRO A 482 -4.99 -28.30 -4.78
CA PRO A 482 -5.69 -28.88 -3.66
C PRO A 482 -4.88 -28.63 -2.37
N ARG A 483 -5.60 -28.47 -1.25
CA ARG A 483 -5.00 -28.04 0.03
C ARG A 483 -3.88 -28.97 0.53
N GLU A 484 -3.97 -30.26 0.23
CA GLU A 484 -2.98 -31.27 0.63
C GLU A 484 -1.61 -31.05 -0.04
N LYS A 485 -1.57 -30.25 -1.13
CA LYS A 485 -0.34 -29.89 -1.84
C LYS A 485 0.24 -28.55 -1.40
N TRP A 486 -0.41 -27.87 -0.45
CA TRP A 486 0.13 -26.62 0.07
C TRP A 486 1.34 -26.86 0.96
N ASP A 487 2.34 -25.99 0.83
CA ASP A 487 3.51 -26.02 1.71
C ASP A 487 3.08 -25.78 3.17
N LYS A 488 3.85 -26.31 4.11
CA LYS A 488 3.62 -26.14 5.56
C LYS A 488 3.69 -24.68 6.03
N GLN A 489 4.27 -23.79 5.23
CA GLN A 489 4.30 -22.34 5.48
C GLN A 489 2.98 -21.63 5.12
N GLN A 490 2.05 -22.33 4.50
CA GLN A 490 0.74 -21.78 4.12
C GLN A 490 -0.25 -21.95 5.29
N PHE A 491 -0.02 -21.22 6.39
CA PHE A 491 -0.97 -21.21 7.50
C PHE A 491 -2.28 -20.58 7.06
N SER A 492 -3.38 -21.31 7.21
CA SER A 492 -4.70 -20.86 6.81
C SER A 492 -5.77 -21.21 7.83
N LEU A 493 -6.76 -20.33 7.97
CA LEU A 493 -8.02 -20.58 8.64
C LEU A 493 -9.07 -20.93 7.59
N SER A 494 -9.87 -21.97 7.83
CA SER A 494 -11.01 -22.31 6.98
C SER A 494 -12.29 -21.83 7.63
N THR A 495 -13.17 -21.21 6.84
CA THR A 495 -14.50 -20.79 7.30
C THR A 495 -15.60 -21.77 6.88
N GLY A 496 -15.22 -22.93 6.30
CA GLY A 496 -16.17 -23.94 5.80
C GLY A 496 -16.72 -23.64 4.41
N ASP A 497 -17.85 -24.25 4.08
CA ASP A 497 -18.48 -24.24 2.75
C ASP A 497 -19.64 -23.23 2.62
N LYS A 498 -19.95 -22.49 3.69
CA LYS A 498 -21.08 -21.56 3.76
C LYS A 498 -20.65 -20.17 4.18
N ALA A 499 -21.44 -19.18 3.74
CA ALA A 499 -21.30 -17.81 4.19
C ALA A 499 -21.70 -17.68 5.67
N GLU A 500 -20.71 -17.48 6.53
CA GLU A 500 -20.90 -17.35 7.99
C GLU A 500 -20.22 -16.08 8.51
N TRP A 501 -20.67 -15.63 9.68
CA TRP A 501 -19.97 -14.59 10.43
C TRP A 501 -18.86 -15.20 11.27
N VAL A 502 -17.70 -14.61 11.18
CA VAL A 502 -16.47 -15.09 11.81
C VAL A 502 -15.90 -14.01 12.71
N ASP A 503 -15.59 -14.37 13.97
CA ASP A 503 -14.78 -13.57 14.86
C ASP A 503 -13.32 -14.03 14.76
N LEU A 504 -12.44 -13.11 14.38
CA LEU A 504 -11.00 -13.31 14.36
C LEU A 504 -10.36 -12.46 15.46
N VAL A 505 -9.84 -13.11 16.49
CA VAL A 505 -9.06 -12.47 17.55
C VAL A 505 -7.59 -12.51 17.15
N VAL A 506 -7.02 -11.35 16.93
CA VAL A 506 -5.60 -11.20 16.52
C VAL A 506 -4.81 -10.62 17.67
N ASN A 507 -3.92 -11.42 18.24
CA ASN A 507 -3.06 -11.03 19.36
C ASN A 507 -1.68 -10.59 18.82
N ASN A 508 -1.33 -9.34 19.02
CA ASN A 508 0.00 -8.83 18.74
C ASN A 508 0.93 -9.06 19.94
N LEU A 509 1.88 -9.98 19.78
CA LEU A 509 2.90 -10.29 20.78
C LEU A 509 4.21 -9.53 20.56
N ASP A 510 4.20 -8.49 19.74
CA ASP A 510 5.37 -7.68 19.41
C ASP A 510 5.44 -6.40 20.25
N ASP A 511 6.63 -5.82 20.33
CA ASP A 511 6.88 -4.51 20.93
C ASP A 511 6.60 -3.36 19.95
N SER A 512 6.27 -3.67 18.70
CA SER A 512 5.84 -2.74 17.65
C SER A 512 4.39 -2.99 17.27
N PRO A 513 3.65 -1.96 16.87
CA PRO A 513 2.29 -2.09 16.36
C PRO A 513 2.30 -2.57 14.91
N HIS A 514 1.14 -3.06 14.44
CA HIS A 514 0.99 -3.57 13.08
C HIS A 514 -0.37 -3.20 12.48
N PRO A 515 -0.44 -2.51 11.32
CA PRO A 515 -1.64 -2.42 10.51
C PRO A 515 -1.85 -3.73 9.74
N PHE A 516 -2.99 -4.40 9.95
CA PHE A 516 -3.37 -5.64 9.25
C PHE A 516 -4.48 -5.41 8.26
N HIS A 517 -4.33 -5.96 7.06
CA HIS A 517 -5.30 -5.89 5.97
C HIS A 517 -5.82 -7.28 5.61
N LEU A 518 -7.14 -7.37 5.34
CA LEU A 518 -7.81 -8.58 4.84
C LEU A 518 -8.26 -8.34 3.39
N HIS A 519 -7.76 -9.14 2.48
CA HIS A 519 -8.16 -9.10 1.07
C HIS A 519 -9.62 -9.53 0.89
N GLY A 520 -10.30 -8.92 -0.05
CA GLY A 520 -11.63 -9.29 -0.52
C GLY A 520 -12.77 -9.18 0.50
N HIS A 521 -12.52 -8.63 1.69
CA HIS A 521 -13.50 -8.47 2.76
C HIS A 521 -13.27 -7.20 3.56
N HIS A 522 -14.38 -6.61 4.06
CA HIS A 522 -14.34 -5.70 5.19
C HIS A 522 -14.68 -6.45 6.48
N PHE A 523 -14.18 -5.97 7.60
CA PHE A 523 -14.45 -6.48 8.93
C PHE A 523 -14.86 -5.36 9.89
N TYR A 524 -15.76 -5.67 10.81
CA TYR A 524 -16.05 -4.80 11.95
C TYR A 524 -14.99 -4.99 13.02
N ILE A 525 -14.33 -3.93 13.41
CA ILE A 525 -13.47 -3.87 14.58
C ILE A 525 -14.38 -3.72 15.79
N LEU A 526 -14.52 -4.77 16.58
CA LEU A 526 -15.38 -4.78 17.77
C LEU A 526 -14.65 -4.26 19.00
N GLN A 527 -13.34 -4.48 19.05
CA GLN A 527 -12.48 -4.02 20.13
C GLN A 527 -11.02 -4.00 19.67
N VAL A 528 -10.31 -2.96 20.06
CA VAL A 528 -8.84 -2.89 20.08
C VAL A 528 -8.44 -2.61 21.52
N TYR A 529 -7.40 -3.28 22.00
CA TYR A 529 -6.92 -3.11 23.35
C TYR A 529 -5.41 -3.16 23.41
N GLN A 530 -4.82 -2.24 24.16
CA GLN A 530 -3.41 -2.23 24.51
C GLN A 530 -3.28 -2.34 26.03
N ALA A 531 -2.46 -3.28 26.52
CA ALA A 531 -2.21 -3.38 27.93
C ALA A 531 -1.37 -2.18 28.41
N PRO A 532 -1.75 -1.52 29.50
CA PRO A 532 -0.95 -0.43 30.08
C PRO A 532 0.44 -0.91 30.54
N ILE A 533 0.51 -2.14 30.99
CA ILE A 533 1.75 -2.80 31.45
C ILE A 533 1.67 -4.30 31.09
N GLY A 534 2.78 -4.84 30.56
CA GLY A 534 2.90 -6.26 30.25
C GLY A 534 2.20 -6.67 28.95
N TRP A 535 1.62 -7.88 28.94
CA TRP A 535 0.98 -8.49 27.77
C TRP A 535 -0.55 -8.37 27.90
N GLY A 536 -1.21 -7.93 26.82
CA GLY A 536 -2.65 -7.74 26.76
C GLY A 536 -3.34 -8.71 25.80
N SER A 537 -2.81 -9.95 25.65
CA SER A 537 -3.43 -10.95 24.78
C SER A 537 -4.79 -11.41 25.30
N TYR A 538 -5.67 -11.80 24.35
CA TYR A 538 -7.02 -12.27 24.65
C TYR A 538 -7.30 -13.61 23.94
N ASN A 539 -7.88 -14.55 24.69
CA ASN A 539 -8.38 -15.81 24.17
C ASN A 539 -9.76 -16.10 24.74
N PRO A 540 -10.85 -15.92 23.95
CA PRO A 540 -12.24 -16.09 24.42
C PRO A 540 -12.56 -17.53 24.87
N PHE A 541 -11.77 -18.52 24.49
CA PHE A 541 -11.96 -19.93 24.91
C PHE A 541 -11.45 -20.20 26.33
N SER A 542 -10.51 -19.40 26.83
CA SER A 542 -9.96 -19.51 28.18
C SER A 542 -10.47 -18.43 29.12
N ASP A 543 -10.77 -17.24 28.61
CA ASP A 543 -11.32 -16.12 29.38
C ASP A 543 -12.48 -15.48 28.62
N PRO A 544 -13.72 -15.60 29.11
CA PRO A 544 -14.88 -14.99 28.48
C PRO A 544 -14.94 -13.47 28.63
N HIS A 545 -14.08 -12.86 29.44
CA HIS A 545 -14.01 -11.41 29.64
C HIS A 545 -12.84 -10.81 28.87
N PRO A 546 -13.09 -10.07 27.77
CA PRO A 546 -12.01 -9.37 27.08
C PRO A 546 -11.33 -8.38 28.05
N PRO A 547 -9.98 -8.36 28.13
CA PRO A 547 -9.26 -7.28 28.80
C PRO A 547 -9.73 -5.90 28.31
N GLY A 548 -9.88 -4.93 29.22
CA GLY A 548 -10.39 -3.60 28.87
C GLY A 548 -11.93 -3.47 28.83
N SER A 549 -12.67 -4.55 29.05
CA SER A 549 -14.13 -4.47 29.18
C SER A 549 -14.55 -3.74 30.47
N ALA A 550 -15.67 -3.02 30.43
CA ALA A 550 -16.19 -2.33 31.60
C ALA A 550 -16.51 -3.31 32.72
N PRO A 551 -16.15 -2.98 34.01
CA PRO A 551 -16.52 -3.81 35.15
C PRO A 551 -18.04 -4.04 35.22
N GLY A 552 -18.47 -5.31 35.28
CA GLY A 552 -19.90 -5.67 35.38
C GLY A 552 -20.62 -5.83 34.04
N SER A 553 -19.94 -5.68 32.90
CA SER A 553 -20.49 -6.04 31.60
C SER A 553 -20.79 -7.54 31.55
N ASN A 554 -21.94 -7.93 30.96
CA ASN A 554 -22.26 -9.33 30.75
C ASN A 554 -21.15 -10.01 29.94
N ARG A 555 -20.78 -11.22 30.34
CA ARG A 555 -19.79 -12.07 29.68
C ARG A 555 -20.03 -12.08 28.17
N SER A 556 -19.06 -11.65 27.38
CA SER A 556 -19.04 -11.72 25.92
C SER A 556 -19.76 -10.63 25.09
N SER A 557 -20.17 -9.50 25.64
CA SER A 557 -20.80 -8.47 24.82
C SER A 557 -19.83 -7.31 24.52
N TYR A 558 -19.42 -7.19 23.27
CA TYR A 558 -18.75 -5.99 22.75
C TYR A 558 -19.77 -4.84 22.64
N ASP A 559 -19.33 -3.61 22.79
CA ASP A 559 -20.14 -2.42 22.49
C ASP A 559 -20.22 -2.21 20.98
N LEU A 560 -21.21 -2.85 20.35
CA LEU A 560 -21.37 -2.79 18.89
C LEU A 560 -21.70 -1.39 18.37
N THR A 561 -22.11 -0.45 19.24
CA THR A 561 -22.38 0.93 18.84
C THR A 561 -21.10 1.72 18.53
N LYS A 562 -19.96 1.21 19.00
CA LYS A 562 -18.62 1.78 18.75
C LYS A 562 -17.84 1.03 17.68
N ALA A 563 -18.42 0.00 17.10
CA ALA A 563 -17.75 -0.78 16.08
C ALA A 563 -17.43 0.05 14.84
N THR A 564 -16.33 -0.26 14.17
CA THR A 564 -15.91 0.39 12.94
C THR A 564 -15.75 -0.64 11.84
N LEU A 565 -16.37 -0.45 10.68
CA LEU A 565 -16.18 -1.30 9.51
C LEU A 565 -14.96 -0.78 8.72
N ARG A 566 -13.98 -1.64 8.48
CA ARG A 566 -12.69 -1.35 7.83
C ARG A 566 -12.25 -2.54 7.00
N ASP A 567 -11.24 -2.35 6.18
CA ASP A 567 -10.46 -3.46 5.60
C ASP A 567 -9.03 -3.51 6.15
N THR A 568 -8.62 -2.48 6.88
CA THR A 568 -7.30 -2.38 7.50
C THR A 568 -7.42 -1.93 8.96
N VAL A 569 -6.85 -2.70 9.90
CA VAL A 569 -6.89 -2.45 11.34
C VAL A 569 -5.48 -2.27 11.90
N TYR A 570 -5.29 -1.22 12.68
CA TYR A 570 -4.08 -1.05 13.49
C TYR A 570 -4.21 -1.82 14.80
N ILE A 571 -3.26 -2.72 15.07
CA ILE A 571 -3.22 -3.51 16.30
C ILE A 571 -2.00 -3.06 17.11
N PRO A 572 -2.21 -2.44 18.29
CA PRO A 572 -1.14 -1.86 19.09
C PRO A 572 -0.17 -2.92 19.61
N SER A 573 1.02 -2.47 19.99
CA SER A 573 2.05 -3.32 20.61
C SER A 573 1.51 -4.02 21.86
N ARG A 574 1.80 -5.32 22.01
CA ARG A 574 1.41 -6.16 23.16
C ARG A 574 -0.11 -6.15 23.45
N GLY A 575 -0.91 -5.92 22.41
CA GLY A 575 -2.36 -5.80 22.47
C GLY A 575 -3.07 -6.83 21.61
N TYR A 576 -4.36 -6.61 21.38
CA TYR A 576 -5.17 -7.43 20.49
C TYR A 576 -6.24 -6.62 19.80
N ALA A 577 -6.79 -7.19 18.72
CA ALA A 577 -8.04 -6.74 18.10
C ALA A 577 -9.01 -7.92 17.94
N VAL A 578 -10.31 -7.61 18.01
CA VAL A 578 -11.39 -8.54 17.68
C VAL A 578 -12.07 -8.04 16.43
N LEU A 579 -12.01 -8.83 15.37
CA LEU A 579 -12.51 -8.51 14.03
C LEU A 579 -13.67 -9.43 13.70
N ARG A 580 -14.84 -8.87 13.33
CA ARG A 580 -16.01 -9.64 12.86
C ARG A 580 -16.25 -9.38 11.40
N PHE A 581 -16.19 -10.40 10.57
CA PHE A 581 -16.46 -10.28 9.14
C PHE A 581 -17.43 -11.38 8.67
N ARG A 582 -18.09 -11.10 7.56
CA ARG A 582 -18.89 -12.10 6.88
C ARG A 582 -18.03 -12.78 5.83
N ALA A 583 -17.82 -14.07 5.99
CA ALA A 583 -17.04 -14.90 5.06
C ALA A 583 -17.94 -15.34 3.90
N ASP A 584 -18.24 -14.43 2.96
CA ASP A 584 -19.20 -14.64 1.86
C ASP A 584 -18.62 -14.38 0.45
N ASN A 585 -17.34 -14.01 0.35
CA ASN A 585 -16.62 -13.91 -0.92
C ASN A 585 -15.74 -15.17 -1.09
N PRO A 586 -16.14 -16.16 -1.92
CA PRO A 586 -15.41 -17.43 -2.02
C PRO A 586 -13.99 -17.24 -2.55
N GLY A 587 -13.01 -17.83 -1.88
CA GLY A 587 -11.61 -17.73 -2.30
C GLY A 587 -10.59 -17.99 -1.21
N VAL A 588 -9.31 -17.87 -1.56
CA VAL A 588 -8.19 -17.83 -0.61
C VAL A 588 -7.71 -16.40 -0.51
N TRP A 589 -7.83 -15.82 0.67
CA TRP A 589 -7.58 -14.41 0.90
C TRP A 589 -6.40 -14.22 1.85
N MET A 590 -5.52 -13.27 1.53
CA MET A 590 -4.44 -12.93 2.45
C MET A 590 -4.97 -12.06 3.58
N PHE A 591 -4.51 -12.36 4.80
CA PHE A 591 -4.56 -11.49 5.96
C PHE A 591 -3.11 -11.24 6.39
N HIS A 592 -2.63 -10.00 6.25
CA HIS A 592 -1.22 -9.70 6.41
C HIS A 592 -0.97 -8.32 7.01
N CYS A 593 0.21 -8.15 7.61
CA CYS A 593 0.68 -6.83 8.02
C CYS A 593 0.92 -5.95 6.79
N HIS A 594 0.41 -4.72 6.81
CA HIS A 594 0.57 -3.80 5.69
C HIS A 594 1.88 -3.00 5.74
N ILE A 595 2.65 -3.10 6.82
CA ILE A 595 4.07 -2.71 6.80
C ILE A 595 4.78 -3.65 5.82
N LEU A 596 5.38 -3.07 4.76
CA LEU A 596 5.94 -3.86 3.65
C LEU A 596 7.06 -4.79 4.10
N TRP A 597 7.91 -4.33 5.01
CA TRP A 597 9.04 -5.10 5.54
C TRP A 597 8.58 -6.32 6.33
N HIS A 598 7.47 -6.21 7.05
CA HIS A 598 6.86 -7.30 7.79
C HIS A 598 6.18 -8.32 6.87
N LEU A 599 5.41 -7.86 5.88
CA LEU A 599 4.85 -8.75 4.85
C LEU A 599 5.95 -9.53 4.14
N ALA A 600 6.98 -8.84 3.67
CA ALA A 600 8.10 -9.45 2.94
C ALA A 600 8.92 -10.40 3.83
N SER A 601 8.94 -10.20 5.16
CA SER A 601 9.57 -11.12 6.12
C SER A 601 8.67 -12.28 6.54
N GLY A 602 7.41 -12.36 6.05
CA GLY A 602 6.51 -13.50 6.25
C GLY A 602 5.35 -13.27 7.23
N MET A 603 5.04 -12.01 7.61
CA MET A 603 3.90 -11.70 8.51
C MET A 603 2.58 -11.71 7.73
N ALA A 604 2.18 -12.90 7.30
CA ALA A 604 0.94 -13.16 6.59
C ALA A 604 0.36 -14.52 6.95
N MET A 605 -0.95 -14.65 6.80
CA MET A 605 -1.72 -15.89 6.85
C MET A 605 -2.82 -15.86 5.81
N LEU A 606 -3.51 -16.96 5.63
CA LEU A 606 -4.58 -17.11 4.66
C LEU A 606 -5.93 -17.33 5.36
N VAL A 607 -6.98 -16.81 4.76
CA VAL A 607 -8.38 -17.11 5.12
C VAL A 607 -9.00 -17.81 3.92
N ASP A 608 -9.39 -19.07 4.11
CA ASP A 608 -9.95 -19.94 3.09
C ASP A 608 -11.47 -19.95 3.24
N VAL A 609 -12.15 -19.20 2.35
CA VAL A 609 -13.57 -18.88 2.44
C VAL A 609 -14.37 -19.71 1.46
N MET A 610 -15.39 -20.40 1.93
CA MET A 610 -16.40 -21.13 1.14
C MET A 610 -15.81 -22.14 0.15
N ARG A 611 -14.77 -22.86 0.55
CA ARG A 611 -14.23 -23.97 -0.23
C ARG A 611 -15.07 -25.22 -0.01
N ASP A 612 -15.49 -25.89 -1.09
CA ASP A 612 -16.20 -27.17 -1.00
C ASP A 612 -15.30 -28.32 -0.48
N GLU A 613 -15.92 -29.46 -0.12
CA GLU A 613 -15.18 -30.65 0.37
C GLU A 613 -14.23 -31.23 -0.68
N GLN A 614 -14.45 -30.95 -1.97
CA GLN A 614 -13.58 -31.39 -3.07
C GLN A 614 -12.40 -30.44 -3.32
N GLY A 615 -12.30 -29.36 -2.55
CA GLY A 615 -11.21 -28.37 -2.66
C GLY A 615 -11.33 -27.45 -3.86
N SER A 616 -12.50 -27.40 -4.50
CA SER A 616 -12.79 -26.53 -5.63
C SER A 616 -13.46 -25.25 -5.18
N PHE A 617 -13.14 -24.15 -5.85
CA PHE A 617 -13.99 -22.94 -5.83
C PHE A 617 -14.98 -23.04 -6.98
N VAL A 618 -16.18 -22.55 -6.79
CA VAL A 618 -17.27 -22.59 -7.79
C VAL A 618 -16.87 -21.93 -9.12
N ASP A 619 -15.79 -21.14 -9.15
CA ASP A 619 -15.18 -20.55 -10.35
C ASP A 619 -13.66 -20.86 -10.38
N GLY A 620 -13.28 -22.04 -10.85
CA GLY A 620 -11.89 -22.47 -10.97
C GLY A 620 -11.10 -21.65 -11.99
N GLY A 621 -10.40 -20.61 -11.54
CA GLY A 621 -9.40 -19.91 -12.31
C GLY A 621 -8.10 -20.71 -12.33
N SER A 622 -7.78 -21.40 -13.43
CA SER A 622 -6.45 -21.99 -13.61
C SER A 622 -5.40 -20.89 -13.80
N CYS A 623 -4.23 -21.04 -13.16
CA CYS A 623 -3.03 -20.32 -13.58
C CYS A 623 -2.67 -20.77 -15.00
N LEU A 624 -3.26 -20.14 -16.01
CA LEU A 624 -2.83 -20.32 -17.38
C LEU A 624 -1.58 -19.46 -17.55
N SER A 625 -0.43 -20.10 -17.58
CA SER A 625 0.77 -19.56 -18.21
C SER A 625 0.41 -19.40 -19.71
N THR A 626 -0.04 -18.23 -20.10
CA THR A 626 -0.05 -17.86 -21.52
C THR A 626 1.39 -17.60 -21.91
N GLY A 627 2.00 -18.61 -22.58
CA GLY A 627 3.30 -18.49 -23.23
C GLY A 627 3.31 -17.42 -24.33
#